data_4e3fa440bd2a372a03faee6930f2c83f
#
_entry.id   4e3fa440bd2a372a03faee6930f2c83f
#
_cell.length_a   1.000
_cell.length_b   1.000
_cell.length_c   1.000
_cell.angle_alpha   90.00
_cell.angle_beta   90.00
_cell.angle_gamma   90.00
#
_symmetry.space_group_name_H-M   'P 1'
#
loop_
_entity.id
_entity.type
_entity.pdbx_description
1 polymer ?
#
loop_
_entity_poly.entity_id
_entity_poly.type
_entity_poly.pdbx_seq_one_letter_code
_entity_poly.pdbx_strand_id
1 'polypeptide(L)'
;MDRNRLTVLVGSKNPTKVNAVKEAFFDVFPKQLFSIKGIKVESDVSNQPMTNEETFNGAKNRVLNMKSNGGDFYVGIEGGCLKFKNKLFAFAWVIVKNNKGFGYGKTSLFQLPDEIKKLVESGVELGHADDVFFNRENSKQKDGAVGLL
;
A
#
# COMPACT_ATOMS: atom_id res chain seq x y z
N MET A 1 -20.93 -15.90 -18.76
CA MET A 1 -20.36 -15.18 -17.60
C MET A 1 -20.19 -16.18 -16.47
N ASP A 2 -18.97 -16.39 -16.07
CA ASP A 2 -18.64 -17.28 -14.96
C ASP A 2 -19.12 -16.63 -13.66
N ARG A 3 -20.30 -17.04 -13.17
CA ARG A 3 -20.94 -16.48 -11.95
C ARG A 3 -20.15 -16.76 -10.66
N ASN A 4 -18.98 -17.38 -10.79
CA ASN A 4 -18.18 -17.83 -9.65
C ASN A 4 -16.87 -17.07 -9.46
N ARG A 5 -16.58 -16.06 -10.30
CA ARG A 5 -15.36 -15.26 -10.22
C ARG A 5 -15.63 -13.88 -9.64
N LEU A 6 -15.07 -13.61 -8.47
CA LEU A 6 -15.18 -12.31 -7.80
C LEU A 6 -14.12 -11.33 -8.29
N THR A 7 -14.48 -10.06 -8.37
CA THR A 7 -13.59 -8.98 -8.79
C THR A 7 -13.02 -8.25 -7.59
N VAL A 8 -11.68 -8.22 -7.51
CA VAL A 8 -10.93 -7.45 -6.51
C VAL A 8 -10.27 -6.27 -7.20
N LEU A 9 -10.60 -5.06 -6.78
CA LEU A 9 -9.99 -3.84 -7.27
C LEU A 9 -8.98 -3.31 -6.25
N VAL A 10 -7.75 -3.08 -6.71
CA VAL A 10 -6.66 -2.54 -5.91
C VAL A 10 -6.42 -1.08 -6.32
N GLY A 11 -6.50 -0.16 -5.37
CA GLY A 11 -6.34 1.28 -5.60
C GLY A 11 -4.89 1.70 -5.88
N SER A 12 -4.21 0.96 -6.75
CA SER A 12 -2.84 1.21 -7.18
C SER A 12 -2.53 0.49 -8.48
N LYS A 13 -1.69 1.07 -9.32
CA LYS A 13 -1.07 0.40 -10.48
C LYS A 13 0.30 -0.22 -10.14
N ASN A 14 0.80 -0.01 -8.94
CA ASN A 14 2.10 -0.55 -8.52
C ASN A 14 2.04 -2.09 -8.49
N PRO A 15 2.88 -2.79 -9.30
CA PRO A 15 2.88 -4.25 -9.36
C PRO A 15 3.12 -4.93 -8.02
N THR A 16 3.97 -4.37 -7.17
CA THR A 16 4.24 -4.91 -5.83
C THR A 16 2.97 -4.97 -4.98
N LYS A 17 2.17 -3.90 -4.99
CA LYS A 17 0.91 -3.85 -4.24
C LYS A 17 -0.14 -4.79 -4.83
N VAL A 18 -0.29 -4.81 -6.14
CA VAL A 18 -1.26 -5.68 -6.83
C VAL A 18 -0.94 -7.15 -6.60
N ASN A 19 0.33 -7.54 -6.72
CA ASN A 19 0.77 -8.92 -6.50
C ASN A 19 0.60 -9.35 -5.03
N ALA A 20 0.92 -8.48 -4.08
CA ALA A 20 0.70 -8.78 -2.66
C ALA A 20 -0.78 -9.06 -2.36
N VAL A 21 -1.70 -8.27 -2.92
CA VAL A 21 -3.15 -8.51 -2.80
C VAL A 21 -3.55 -9.83 -3.45
N LYS A 22 -3.01 -10.12 -4.62
CA LYS A 22 -3.28 -11.38 -5.34
C LYS A 22 -2.88 -12.59 -4.51
N GLU A 23 -1.67 -12.61 -3.99
CA GLU A 23 -1.16 -13.69 -3.14
C GLU A 23 -2.03 -13.85 -1.88
N ALA A 24 -2.31 -12.76 -1.18
CA ALA A 24 -3.12 -12.78 0.04
C ALA A 24 -4.54 -13.33 -0.20
N PHE A 25 -5.22 -12.93 -1.28
CA PHE A 25 -6.54 -13.43 -1.61
C PHE A 25 -6.53 -14.91 -1.98
N PHE A 26 -5.53 -15.40 -2.71
CA PHE A 26 -5.40 -16.82 -3.03
C PHE A 26 -5.07 -17.67 -1.80
N ASP A 27 -4.27 -17.17 -0.88
CA ASP A 27 -3.93 -17.87 0.36
C ASP A 27 -5.14 -17.98 1.30
N VAL A 28 -5.88 -16.89 1.46
CA VAL A 28 -7.05 -16.85 2.37
C VAL A 28 -8.25 -17.60 1.79
N PHE A 29 -8.43 -17.55 0.47
CA PHE A 29 -9.59 -18.13 -0.22
C PHE A 29 -9.17 -19.09 -1.34
N PRO A 30 -8.50 -20.21 -1.03
CA PRO A 30 -7.88 -21.08 -2.05
C PRO A 30 -8.87 -21.76 -3.02
N LYS A 31 -10.16 -21.78 -2.65
CA LYS A 31 -11.21 -22.39 -3.50
C LYS A 31 -12.03 -21.35 -4.29
N GLN A 32 -11.76 -20.06 -4.10
CA GLN A 32 -12.48 -18.98 -4.77
C GLN A 32 -11.68 -18.44 -5.94
N LEU A 33 -12.33 -18.27 -7.08
CA LEU A 33 -11.72 -17.62 -8.24
C LEU A 33 -11.85 -16.10 -8.13
N PHE A 34 -10.73 -15.41 -8.36
CA PHE A 34 -10.68 -13.95 -8.35
C PHE A 34 -10.15 -13.39 -9.68
N SER A 35 -10.69 -12.25 -10.08
CA SER A 35 -10.10 -11.34 -11.05
C SER A 35 -9.56 -10.12 -10.30
N ILE A 36 -8.25 -9.96 -10.25
CA ILE A 36 -7.61 -8.89 -9.48
C ILE A 36 -7.04 -7.85 -10.43
N LYS A 37 -7.45 -6.57 -10.24
CA LYS A 37 -7.11 -5.47 -11.14
C LYS A 37 -6.62 -4.26 -10.35
N GLY A 38 -5.47 -3.70 -10.76
CA GLY A 38 -5.00 -2.42 -10.26
C GLY A 38 -5.71 -1.25 -10.96
N ILE A 39 -6.19 -0.30 -10.18
CA ILE A 39 -6.85 0.93 -10.63
C ILE A 39 -6.02 2.12 -10.17
N LYS A 40 -5.75 3.05 -11.08
CA LYS A 40 -5.11 4.32 -10.70
C LYS A 40 -6.14 5.18 -9.99
N VAL A 41 -5.89 5.49 -8.73
CA VAL A 41 -6.70 6.42 -7.92
C VAL A 41 -5.78 7.27 -7.05
N GLU A 42 -6.26 8.44 -6.69
CA GLU A 42 -5.56 9.33 -5.76
C GLU A 42 -5.79 8.87 -4.31
N SER A 43 -4.80 9.15 -3.47
CA SER A 43 -4.91 8.93 -2.02
C SER A 43 -5.47 10.14 -1.28
N ASP A 44 -5.48 11.31 -1.94
CA ASP A 44 -5.88 12.61 -1.38
C ASP A 44 -5.15 12.99 -0.07
N VAL A 45 -3.94 12.48 0.07
CA VAL A 45 -2.98 12.84 1.14
C VAL A 45 -1.63 13.19 0.50
N SER A 46 -0.64 13.56 1.31
CA SER A 46 0.70 13.88 0.78
C SER A 46 1.35 12.66 0.09
N ASN A 47 2.29 12.91 -0.82
CA ASN A 47 3.04 11.85 -1.51
C ASN A 47 3.82 10.96 -0.53
N GLN A 48 4.24 11.54 0.61
CA GLN A 48 4.88 10.83 1.70
C GLN A 48 4.15 11.13 3.01
N PRO A 49 3.15 10.31 3.39
CA PRO A 49 2.48 10.46 4.68
C PRO A 49 3.46 10.29 5.84
N MET A 50 3.39 11.19 6.83
CA MET A 50 4.32 11.25 7.97
C MET A 50 3.63 11.02 9.31
N THR A 51 2.37 10.59 9.29
CA THR A 51 1.61 10.25 10.50
C THR A 51 0.79 8.97 10.27
N ASN A 52 0.43 8.32 11.36
CA ASN A 52 -0.44 7.15 11.33
C ASN A 52 -1.81 7.49 10.72
N GLU A 53 -2.38 8.64 11.11
CA GLU A 53 -3.70 9.07 10.65
C GLU A 53 -3.70 9.41 9.15
N GLU A 54 -2.71 10.17 8.69
CA GLU A 54 -2.58 10.51 7.27
C GLU A 54 -2.44 9.26 6.40
N THR A 55 -1.63 8.29 6.82
CA THR A 55 -1.44 7.03 6.12
C THR A 55 -2.73 6.21 6.08
N PHE A 56 -3.46 6.14 7.19
CA PHE A 56 -4.78 5.49 7.24
C PHE A 56 -5.77 6.15 6.29
N ASN A 57 -5.85 7.48 6.32
CA ASN A 57 -6.76 8.24 5.45
C ASN A 57 -6.41 8.04 3.98
N GLY A 58 -5.14 7.97 3.62
CA GLY A 58 -4.70 7.68 2.25
C GLY A 58 -5.19 6.31 1.77
N ALA A 59 -5.02 5.26 2.57
CA ALA A 59 -5.51 3.92 2.24
C ALA A 59 -7.04 3.90 2.10
N LYS A 60 -7.77 4.58 3.00
CA LYS A 60 -9.23 4.68 2.97
C LYS A 60 -9.73 5.44 1.75
N ASN A 61 -9.10 6.55 1.42
CA ASN A 61 -9.45 7.36 0.24
C ASN A 61 -9.30 6.55 -1.05
N ARG A 62 -8.23 5.75 -1.17
CA ARG A 62 -8.05 4.86 -2.32
C ARG A 62 -9.22 3.89 -2.49
N VAL A 63 -9.73 3.31 -1.39
CA VAL A 63 -10.91 2.44 -1.42
C VAL A 63 -12.15 3.22 -1.88
N LEU A 64 -12.37 4.40 -1.30
CA LEU A 64 -13.54 5.22 -1.62
C LEU A 64 -13.53 5.73 -3.06
N ASN A 65 -12.36 6.06 -3.59
CA ASN A 65 -12.20 6.57 -4.96
C ASN A 65 -12.39 5.49 -6.04
N MET A 66 -12.50 4.21 -5.67
CA MET A 66 -12.79 3.11 -6.60
C MET A 66 -14.26 2.70 -6.67
N LYS A 67 -15.16 3.25 -5.86
CA LYS A 67 -16.55 2.76 -5.74
C LYS A 67 -17.32 2.68 -7.05
N SER A 68 -17.04 3.58 -8.00
CA SER A 68 -17.69 3.59 -9.31
C SER A 68 -17.20 2.51 -10.28
N ASN A 69 -16.17 1.77 -9.93
CA ASN A 69 -15.52 0.80 -10.83
C ASN A 69 -16.16 -0.62 -10.79
N GLY A 70 -17.12 -0.87 -9.89
CA GLY A 70 -17.89 -2.11 -9.87
C GLY A 70 -17.09 -3.36 -9.49
N GLY A 71 -16.54 -3.41 -8.28
CA GLY A 71 -15.87 -4.58 -7.71
C GLY A 71 -16.66 -5.25 -6.60
N ASP A 72 -16.35 -6.51 -6.30
CA ASP A 72 -16.84 -7.21 -5.10
C ASP A 72 -16.02 -6.85 -3.87
N PHE A 73 -14.70 -6.63 -4.06
CA PHE A 73 -13.77 -6.16 -3.05
C PHE A 73 -12.98 -4.95 -3.57
N TYR A 74 -12.70 -4.02 -2.67
CA TYR A 74 -11.88 -2.84 -2.91
C TYR A 74 -10.75 -2.82 -1.89
N VAL A 75 -9.51 -2.75 -2.35
CA VAL A 75 -8.32 -2.77 -1.50
C VAL A 75 -7.53 -1.48 -1.66
N GLY A 76 -7.37 -0.74 -0.57
CA GLY A 76 -6.50 0.42 -0.48
C GLY A 76 -5.27 0.11 0.34
N ILE A 77 -4.10 0.43 -0.17
CA ILE A 77 -2.82 0.29 0.52
C ILE A 77 -2.10 1.63 0.47
N GLU A 78 -1.71 2.14 1.61
CA GLU A 78 -0.90 3.35 1.73
C GLU A 78 0.27 3.12 2.66
N GLY A 79 1.47 3.46 2.19
CA GLY A 79 2.67 3.47 3.00
C GLY A 79 2.89 4.84 3.63
N GLY A 80 3.46 4.85 4.82
CA GLY A 80 3.80 6.07 5.53
C GLY A 80 4.97 5.89 6.47
N CYS A 81 5.38 6.99 7.06
CA CYS A 81 6.41 7.01 8.08
C CYS A 81 5.87 7.64 9.36
N LEU A 82 6.49 7.31 10.47
CA LEU A 82 6.28 8.01 11.74
C LEU A 82 7.57 8.13 12.52
N LYS A 83 7.65 9.19 13.32
CA LYS A 83 8.77 9.43 14.23
C LYS A 83 8.47 8.85 15.61
N PHE A 84 9.46 8.17 16.16
CA PHE A 84 9.43 7.71 17.54
C PHE A 84 10.85 7.75 18.11
N LYS A 85 11.04 8.44 19.23
CA LYS A 85 12.35 8.60 19.91
C LYS A 85 13.50 8.94 18.94
N ASN A 86 13.34 9.99 18.15
CA ASN A 86 14.32 10.44 17.15
C ASN A 86 14.66 9.46 16.04
N LYS A 87 13.94 8.35 15.93
CA LYS A 87 14.04 7.41 14.81
C LYS A 87 12.82 7.54 13.91
N LEU A 88 13.01 7.21 12.64
CA LEU A 88 11.94 7.15 11.65
C LEU A 88 11.60 5.69 11.36
N PHE A 89 10.31 5.39 11.30
CA PHE A 89 9.81 4.04 11.02
C PHE A 89 8.88 4.07 9.81
N ALA A 90 9.01 3.07 8.94
CA ALA A 90 8.08 2.83 7.86
C ALA A 90 7.01 1.83 8.29
N PHE A 91 5.80 1.98 7.75
CA PHE A 91 4.67 1.07 7.91
C PHE A 91 3.67 1.26 6.77
N ALA A 92 2.65 0.41 6.70
CA ALA A 92 1.55 0.56 5.76
C ALA A 92 0.22 0.22 6.39
N TRP A 93 -0.84 0.91 5.95
CA TRP A 93 -2.22 0.53 6.19
C TRP A 93 -2.77 -0.21 4.97
N VAL A 94 -3.54 -1.25 5.24
CA VAL A 94 -4.32 -1.99 4.25
C VAL A 94 -5.78 -1.94 4.66
N ILE A 95 -6.63 -1.44 3.77
CA ILE A 95 -8.07 -1.35 4.00
C ILE A 95 -8.77 -2.15 2.91
N VAL A 96 -9.60 -3.09 3.32
CA VAL A 96 -10.42 -3.91 2.41
C VAL A 96 -11.89 -3.60 2.66
N LYS A 97 -12.62 -3.32 1.60
CA LYS A 97 -14.07 -3.09 1.64
C LYS A 97 -14.78 -4.09 0.76
N ASN A 98 -15.90 -4.60 1.23
CA ASN A 98 -16.89 -5.33 0.44
C ASN A 98 -18.31 -4.82 0.76
N ASN A 99 -19.33 -5.57 0.35
CA ASN A 99 -20.75 -5.22 0.61
C ASN A 99 -21.15 -5.32 2.09
N LYS A 100 -20.35 -6.02 2.92
CA LYS A 100 -20.62 -6.20 4.36
C LYS A 100 -19.98 -5.12 5.22
N GLY A 101 -18.92 -4.42 4.71
CA GLY A 101 -18.23 -3.38 5.46
C GLY A 101 -16.75 -3.29 5.17
N PHE A 102 -16.00 -2.79 6.15
CA PHE A 102 -14.56 -2.56 6.08
C PHE A 102 -13.80 -3.52 6.97
N GLY A 103 -12.64 -3.98 6.47
CA GLY A 103 -11.58 -4.62 7.25
C GLY A 103 -10.33 -3.73 7.25
N TYR A 104 -9.60 -3.71 8.34
CA TYR A 104 -8.42 -2.87 8.54
C TYR A 104 -7.23 -3.72 8.97
N GLY A 105 -6.09 -3.53 8.34
CA GLY A 105 -4.83 -4.15 8.71
C GLY A 105 -3.70 -3.14 8.67
N LYS A 106 -2.74 -3.29 9.56
CA LYS A 106 -1.54 -2.46 9.61
C LYS A 106 -0.32 -3.34 9.75
N THR A 107 0.76 -3.01 9.03
CA THR A 107 2.03 -3.72 9.18
C THR A 107 2.70 -3.38 10.52
N SER A 108 3.72 -4.15 10.88
CA SER A 108 4.67 -3.75 11.90
C SER A 108 5.41 -2.46 11.51
N LEU A 109 6.06 -1.84 12.48
CA LEU A 109 6.96 -0.71 12.26
C LEU A 109 8.36 -1.24 11.91
N PHE A 110 8.96 -0.69 10.87
CA PHE A 110 10.32 -1.00 10.45
C PHE A 110 11.18 0.24 10.61
N GLN A 111 12.20 0.18 11.47
CA GLN A 111 13.11 1.30 11.64
C GLN A 111 13.91 1.54 10.35
N LEU A 112 13.93 2.78 9.89
CA LEU A 112 14.72 3.21 8.75
C LEU A 112 16.15 3.57 9.17
N PRO A 113 17.18 3.28 8.35
CA PRO A 113 18.51 3.80 8.53
C PRO A 113 18.53 5.32 8.64
N ASP A 114 19.47 5.86 9.42
CA ASP A 114 19.54 7.31 9.66
C ASP A 114 19.79 8.12 8.37
N GLU A 115 20.47 7.55 7.39
CA GLU A 115 20.69 8.15 6.08
C GLU A 115 19.39 8.28 5.29
N ILE A 116 18.56 7.23 5.29
CA ILE A 116 17.22 7.26 4.67
C ILE A 116 16.32 8.25 5.40
N LYS A 117 16.34 8.25 6.74
CA LYS A 117 15.64 9.24 7.56
C LYS A 117 15.95 10.66 7.13
N LYS A 118 17.22 11.01 6.97
CA LYS A 118 17.65 12.36 6.54
C LYS A 118 17.07 12.72 5.17
N LEU A 119 17.07 11.79 4.21
CA LEU A 119 16.49 12.02 2.88
C LEU A 119 14.99 12.24 2.95
N VAL A 120 14.27 11.41 3.67
CA VAL A 120 12.82 11.55 3.85
C VAL A 120 12.46 12.86 4.56
N GLU A 121 13.19 13.24 5.60
CA GLU A 121 12.98 14.50 6.32
C GLU A 121 13.32 15.72 5.48
N SER A 122 14.18 15.59 4.46
CA SER A 122 14.46 16.65 3.48
C SER A 122 13.40 16.75 2.37
N GLY A 123 12.36 15.91 2.38
CA GLY A 123 11.26 15.92 1.43
C GLY A 123 11.34 14.86 0.32
N VAL A 124 12.32 13.95 0.39
CA VAL A 124 12.42 12.82 -0.57
C VAL A 124 11.41 11.72 -0.17
N GLU A 125 10.64 11.25 -1.13
CA GLU A 125 9.71 10.12 -0.91
C GLU A 125 10.51 8.84 -0.62
N LEU A 126 10.01 7.99 0.30
CA LEU A 126 10.75 6.83 0.83
C LEU A 126 11.30 5.90 -0.28
N GLY A 127 10.51 5.60 -1.31
CA GLY A 127 10.98 4.76 -2.40
C GLY A 127 12.18 5.33 -3.14
N HIS A 128 12.23 6.66 -3.32
CA HIS A 128 13.39 7.34 -3.90
C HIS A 128 14.57 7.40 -2.93
N ALA A 129 14.33 7.59 -1.64
CA ALA A 129 15.38 7.57 -0.62
C ALA A 129 16.07 6.20 -0.55
N ASP A 130 15.29 5.12 -0.62
CA ASP A 130 15.80 3.74 -0.71
C ASP A 130 16.65 3.54 -1.97
N ASP A 131 16.18 4.00 -3.13
CA ASP A 131 16.90 3.89 -4.40
C ASP A 131 18.25 4.62 -4.34
N VAL A 132 18.28 5.81 -3.77
CA VAL A 132 19.52 6.60 -3.59
C VAL A 132 20.48 5.90 -2.62
N PHE A 133 20.00 5.46 -1.47
CA PHE A 133 20.83 4.85 -0.42
C PHE A 133 21.42 3.51 -0.86
N PHE A 134 20.63 2.66 -1.51
CA PHE A 134 21.07 1.33 -1.98
C PHE A 134 21.63 1.33 -3.41
N ASN A 135 21.74 2.51 -4.05
CA ASN A 135 22.15 2.66 -5.45
C ASN A 135 21.37 1.73 -6.40
N ARG A 136 20.05 1.74 -6.25
CA ARG A 136 19.10 0.93 -7.04
C ARG A 136 18.17 1.82 -7.85
N GLU A 137 17.45 1.22 -8.78
CA GLU A 137 16.43 1.88 -9.60
C GLU A 137 15.08 1.18 -9.44
N ASN A 138 14.02 1.97 -9.21
CA ASN A 138 12.63 1.49 -9.15
C ASN A 138 12.39 0.36 -8.13
N SER A 139 13.08 0.35 -6.99
CA SER A 139 12.89 -0.65 -5.91
C SER A 139 11.44 -0.73 -5.44
N LYS A 140 10.74 0.40 -5.37
CA LYS A 140 9.33 0.51 -5.00
C LYS A 140 8.41 -0.38 -5.84
N GLN A 141 8.72 -0.59 -7.11
CA GLN A 141 7.93 -1.42 -8.03
C GLN A 141 8.40 -2.88 -8.09
N LYS A 142 9.57 -3.19 -7.55
CA LYS A 142 10.17 -4.54 -7.55
C LYS A 142 9.99 -5.22 -6.20
N ASP A 143 10.65 -4.70 -5.18
CA ASP A 143 10.73 -5.32 -3.85
C ASP A 143 9.92 -4.55 -2.79
N GLY A 144 9.46 -3.33 -3.13
CA GLY A 144 8.88 -2.38 -2.19
C GLY A 144 9.92 -1.73 -1.30
N ALA A 145 9.53 -0.68 -0.56
CA ALA A 145 10.45 0.09 0.26
C ALA A 145 11.06 -0.72 1.41
N VAL A 146 10.31 -1.68 1.97
CA VAL A 146 10.75 -2.52 3.09
C VAL A 146 11.58 -3.72 2.63
N GLY A 147 11.47 -4.14 1.37
CA GLY A 147 12.22 -5.28 0.84
C GLY A 147 13.74 -5.09 0.79
N LEU A 148 14.22 -3.85 1.02
CA LEU A 148 15.64 -3.49 1.08
C LEU A 148 16.17 -3.32 2.51
N LEU A 149 15.29 -3.31 3.49
CA LEU A 149 15.59 -3.11 4.90
C LEU A 149 15.74 -4.45 5.63
#